data_b38a62710a4811b3c828c97eaecb3293
#
_entry.id   b38a62710a4811b3c828c97eaecb3293
#
_cell.length_a   1.000
_cell.length_b   1.000
_cell.length_c   1.000
_cell.angle_alpha   90.00
_cell.angle_beta   90.00
_cell.angle_gamma   90.00
#
_symmetry.space_group_name_H-M   'P 1'
#
loop_
_entity.id
_entity.type
_entity.pdbx_description
1 polymer ?
#
loop_
_entity_poly.entity_id
_entity_poly.type
_entity_poly.pdbx_seq_one_letter_code
_entity_poly.pdbx_strand_id
1 'polypeptide(L)'
;MCIRDRADMADVKELKKAFKNNQDIHALTASQVFDVPINKVTDDYRRKAKAINFGIIYGITQYGLAKQISVSNQEALDFINAYFKKFPEIKEYMSTTIKTCRKQGYVTNIFGRRIHLRGINDKNFSVRSFQERAAINAPIQGSAADIIRLAMIKIDKILEEKQNAKMLLQIHDELIFECVKKNEATVKKIIKDAMVSVSSSDHHMFSIPLEVSINSGNNWGEAH
;
A
#
# COMPACT_ATOMS: atom_id res chain seq x y z
N MET A 1 1.57 1.19 3.87
CA MET A 1 1.92 -0.03 3.13
C MET A 1 1.53 0.03 1.65
N CYS A 2 0.28 0.22 1.25
CA CYS A 2 -0.20 0.06 -0.15
C CYS A 2 0.56 0.78 -1.29
N ILE A 3 1.16 1.96 -1.07
CA ILE A 3 1.86 2.67 -2.15
C ILE A 3 3.25 2.08 -2.39
N ARG A 4 3.96 1.63 -1.34
CA ARG A 4 5.24 0.94 -1.45
C ARG A 4 5.08 -0.40 -2.17
N ASP A 5 4.09 -1.19 -1.75
CA ASP A 5 3.79 -2.48 -2.35
C ASP A 5 3.48 -2.34 -3.85
N ARG A 6 2.72 -1.30 -4.22
CA ARG A 6 2.44 -1.01 -5.63
C ARG A 6 3.67 -0.55 -6.40
N ALA A 7 4.49 0.33 -5.84
CA ALA A 7 5.72 0.75 -6.48
C ALA A 7 6.63 -0.45 -6.80
N ASP A 8 6.61 -1.44 -5.92
CA ASP A 8 7.34 -2.70 -6.11
C ASP A 8 6.67 -3.61 -7.15
N MET A 9 5.38 -3.90 -7.00
CA MET A 9 4.63 -4.81 -7.87
C MET A 9 4.46 -4.29 -9.31
N ALA A 10 4.31 -2.98 -9.50
CA ALA A 10 4.22 -2.34 -10.82
C ALA A 10 5.58 -1.91 -11.38
N ASP A 11 6.66 -2.22 -10.68
CA ASP A 11 8.05 -1.84 -11.03
C ASP A 11 8.25 -0.36 -11.38
N VAL A 12 7.60 0.53 -10.62
CA VAL A 12 7.66 1.97 -10.87
C VAL A 12 9.00 2.53 -10.42
N LYS A 13 9.95 2.63 -11.32
CA LYS A 13 11.35 2.99 -11.04
C LYS A 13 11.49 4.30 -10.27
N GLU A 14 10.72 5.30 -10.63
CA GLU A 14 10.77 6.63 -10.02
C GLU A 14 10.28 6.60 -8.56
N LEU A 15 9.17 5.89 -8.28
CA LEU A 15 8.69 5.71 -6.92
C LEU A 15 9.64 4.85 -6.08
N LYS A 16 10.21 3.78 -6.65
CA LYS A 16 11.22 2.97 -5.99
C LYS A 16 12.44 3.79 -5.58
N LYS A 17 12.92 4.67 -6.49
CA LYS A 17 14.04 5.57 -6.20
C LYS A 17 13.68 6.58 -5.09
N ALA A 18 12.48 7.14 -5.14
CA ALA A 18 12.01 8.07 -4.12
C ALA A 18 11.93 7.42 -2.73
N PHE A 19 11.40 6.21 -2.63
CA PHE A 19 11.38 5.45 -1.37
C PHE A 19 12.77 5.10 -0.84
N LYS A 20 13.70 4.69 -1.71
CA LYS A 20 15.09 4.41 -1.31
C LYS A 20 15.82 5.65 -0.78
N ASN A 21 15.45 6.82 -1.27
CA ASN A 21 16.02 8.11 -0.88
C ASN A 21 15.22 8.79 0.25
N ASN A 22 14.25 8.12 0.88
CA ASN A 22 13.37 8.70 1.89
C ASN A 22 12.68 10.00 1.46
N GLN A 23 12.36 10.13 0.16
CA GLN A 23 11.66 11.30 -0.37
C GLN A 23 10.16 11.18 -0.12
N ASP A 24 9.51 12.32 0.11
CA ASP A 24 8.05 12.38 0.21
C ASP A 24 7.41 12.15 -1.16
N ILE A 25 6.84 10.95 -1.35
CA ILE A 25 6.20 10.55 -2.60
C ILE A 25 4.98 11.39 -2.95
N HIS A 26 4.28 11.94 -1.96
CA HIS A 26 3.14 12.82 -2.22
C HIS A 26 3.60 14.19 -2.70
N ALA A 27 4.70 14.72 -2.15
CA ALA A 27 5.32 15.93 -2.65
C ALA A 27 5.91 15.72 -4.05
N LEU A 28 6.55 14.57 -4.31
CA LEU A 28 7.04 14.21 -5.64
C LEU A 28 5.89 14.14 -6.66
N THR A 29 4.81 13.43 -6.32
CA THR A 29 3.64 13.34 -7.20
C THR A 29 3.01 14.71 -7.43
N ALA A 30 2.90 15.54 -6.39
CA ALA A 30 2.38 16.91 -6.51
C ALA A 30 3.21 17.74 -7.48
N SER A 31 4.54 17.72 -7.34
CA SER A 31 5.45 18.40 -8.24
C SER A 31 5.23 18.01 -9.70
N GLN A 32 5.02 16.72 -9.95
CA GLN A 32 4.90 16.17 -11.30
C GLN A 32 3.52 16.35 -11.93
N VAL A 33 2.45 16.21 -11.13
CA VAL A 33 1.06 16.29 -11.61
C VAL A 33 0.61 17.73 -11.79
N PHE A 34 1.06 18.64 -10.90
CA PHE A 34 0.69 20.06 -10.94
C PHE A 34 1.77 20.92 -11.63
N ASP A 35 2.85 20.31 -12.13
CA ASP A 35 3.97 20.97 -12.81
C ASP A 35 4.56 22.13 -11.99
N VAL A 36 4.81 21.89 -10.70
CA VAL A 36 5.43 22.84 -9.79
C VAL A 36 6.76 22.30 -9.25
N PRO A 37 7.78 23.13 -9.04
CA PRO A 37 9.01 22.70 -8.42
C PRO A 37 8.76 22.08 -7.01
N ILE A 38 9.47 21.02 -6.65
CA ILE A 38 9.23 20.28 -5.40
C ILE A 38 9.31 21.15 -4.15
N ASN A 39 10.18 22.16 -4.17
CA ASN A 39 10.35 23.15 -3.07
C ASN A 39 9.23 24.20 -3.01
N LYS A 40 8.31 24.22 -3.99
CA LYS A 40 7.12 25.08 -4.04
C LYS A 40 5.82 24.30 -3.86
N VAL A 41 5.91 22.99 -3.57
CA VAL A 41 4.74 22.18 -3.26
C VAL A 41 4.16 22.63 -1.93
N THR A 42 2.93 23.13 -1.96
CA THR A 42 2.16 23.51 -0.78
C THR A 42 1.52 22.29 -0.12
N ASP A 43 1.09 22.42 1.13
CA ASP A 43 0.33 21.37 1.83
C ASP A 43 -0.96 21.00 1.10
N ASP A 44 -1.62 21.96 0.44
CA ASP A 44 -2.81 21.70 -0.38
C ASP A 44 -2.48 20.81 -1.60
N TYR A 45 -1.43 21.15 -2.35
CA TYR A 45 -0.96 20.31 -3.46
C TYR A 45 -0.55 18.91 -2.98
N ARG A 46 0.15 18.82 -1.86
CA ARG A 46 0.54 17.56 -1.26
C ARG A 46 -0.68 16.72 -0.85
N ARG A 47 -1.70 17.34 -0.26
CA ARG A 47 -2.97 16.71 0.12
C ARG A 47 -3.73 16.21 -1.11
N LYS A 48 -3.84 17.03 -2.16
CA LYS A 48 -4.46 16.64 -3.45
C LYS A 48 -3.69 15.49 -4.11
N ALA A 49 -2.37 15.55 -4.15
CA ALA A 49 -1.54 14.46 -4.69
C ALA A 49 -1.68 13.17 -3.87
N LYS A 50 -1.83 13.25 -2.55
CA LYS A 50 -2.15 12.09 -1.69
C LYS A 50 -3.49 11.46 -2.11
N ALA A 51 -4.53 12.27 -2.34
CA ALA A 51 -5.83 11.81 -2.81
C ALA A 51 -5.75 11.18 -4.22
N ILE A 52 -4.96 11.76 -5.13
CA ILE A 52 -4.71 11.22 -6.47
C ILE A 52 -3.99 9.88 -6.38
N ASN A 53 -2.90 9.80 -5.62
CA ASN A 53 -2.14 8.57 -5.43
C ASN A 53 -3.03 7.42 -4.92
N PHE A 54 -3.80 7.67 -3.86
CA PHE A 54 -4.71 6.66 -3.32
C PHE A 54 -5.89 6.41 -4.25
N GLY A 55 -6.51 7.45 -4.78
CA GLY A 55 -7.67 7.32 -5.65
C GLY A 55 -7.39 6.49 -6.89
N ILE A 56 -6.30 6.76 -7.61
CA ILE A 56 -5.92 5.98 -8.80
C ILE A 56 -5.63 4.53 -8.43
N ILE A 57 -5.03 4.30 -7.27
CA ILE A 57 -4.77 2.97 -6.73
C ILE A 57 -6.07 2.16 -6.62
N TYR A 58 -7.14 2.80 -6.15
CA TYR A 58 -8.44 2.15 -5.98
C TYR A 58 -9.35 2.28 -7.20
N GLY A 59 -8.82 2.74 -8.34
CA GLY A 59 -9.57 2.88 -9.59
C GLY A 59 -10.63 3.98 -9.54
N ILE A 60 -10.30 5.11 -8.90
CA ILE A 60 -11.19 6.27 -8.83
C ILE A 60 -11.52 6.79 -10.24
N THR A 61 -12.77 7.19 -10.44
CA THR A 61 -13.19 7.89 -11.64
C THR A 61 -12.90 9.39 -11.52
N GLN A 62 -12.87 10.10 -12.66
CA GLN A 62 -12.75 11.56 -12.67
C GLN A 62 -13.81 12.24 -11.80
N TYR A 63 -15.04 11.73 -11.78
CA TYR A 63 -16.14 12.26 -10.94
C TYR A 63 -15.87 12.08 -9.44
N GLY A 64 -15.36 10.91 -9.06
CA GLY A 64 -14.99 10.63 -7.67
C GLY A 64 -13.82 11.50 -7.21
N LEU A 65 -12.79 11.64 -8.05
CA LEU A 65 -11.63 12.47 -7.76
C LEU A 65 -12.02 13.95 -7.67
N ALA A 66 -12.80 14.46 -8.65
CA ALA A 66 -13.29 15.84 -8.66
C ALA A 66 -13.99 16.21 -7.35
N LYS A 67 -14.88 15.33 -6.87
CA LYS A 67 -15.59 15.51 -5.60
C LYS A 67 -14.63 15.48 -4.41
N GLN A 68 -13.64 14.59 -4.41
CA GLN A 68 -12.73 14.39 -3.28
C GLN A 68 -11.75 15.54 -3.07
N ILE A 69 -11.27 16.16 -4.17
CA ILE A 69 -10.30 17.26 -4.11
C ILE A 69 -10.89 18.63 -4.47
N SER A 70 -12.23 18.70 -4.63
CA SER A 70 -12.99 19.92 -4.89
C SER A 70 -12.52 20.69 -6.13
N VAL A 71 -12.45 19.98 -7.27
CA VAL A 71 -12.10 20.53 -8.59
C VAL A 71 -13.17 20.17 -9.61
N SER A 72 -13.10 20.74 -10.81
CA SER A 72 -13.96 20.36 -11.92
C SER A 72 -13.67 18.93 -12.42
N ASN A 73 -14.65 18.30 -13.08
CA ASN A 73 -14.45 16.97 -13.67
C ASN A 73 -13.34 16.97 -14.73
N GLN A 74 -13.17 18.07 -15.45
CA GLN A 74 -12.14 18.21 -16.47
C GLN A 74 -10.76 18.28 -15.82
N GLU A 75 -10.56 19.11 -14.81
CA GLU A 75 -9.29 19.18 -14.06
C GLU A 75 -8.93 17.82 -13.42
N ALA A 76 -9.91 17.12 -12.85
CA ALA A 76 -9.68 15.78 -12.31
C ALA A 76 -9.23 14.79 -13.39
N LEU A 77 -9.81 14.86 -14.59
CA LEU A 77 -9.38 14.05 -15.74
C LEU A 77 -7.95 14.40 -16.17
N ASP A 78 -7.63 15.68 -16.22
CA ASP A 78 -6.29 16.15 -16.60
C ASP A 78 -5.24 15.70 -15.59
N PHE A 79 -5.54 15.71 -14.28
CA PHE A 79 -4.67 15.18 -13.25
C PHE A 79 -4.47 13.66 -13.37
N ILE A 80 -5.53 12.90 -13.66
CA ILE A 80 -5.42 11.46 -13.90
C ILE A 80 -4.54 11.19 -15.14
N ASN A 81 -4.72 11.94 -16.21
CA ASN A 81 -3.91 11.79 -17.42
C ASN A 81 -2.44 12.18 -17.18
N ALA A 82 -2.19 13.28 -16.47
CA ALA A 82 -0.84 13.71 -16.08
C ALA A 82 -0.16 12.64 -15.21
N TYR A 83 -0.89 12.05 -14.27
CA TYR A 83 -0.39 10.95 -13.42
C TYR A 83 0.04 9.74 -14.26
N PHE A 84 -0.81 9.26 -15.16
CA PHE A 84 -0.48 8.11 -16.01
C PHE A 84 0.61 8.42 -17.06
N LYS A 85 0.77 9.68 -17.45
CA LYS A 85 1.89 10.12 -18.29
C LYS A 85 3.22 10.03 -17.53
N LYS A 86 3.21 10.33 -16.24
CA LYS A 86 4.40 10.27 -15.37
C LYS A 86 4.71 8.87 -14.87
N PHE A 87 3.69 8.07 -14.62
CA PHE A 87 3.81 6.69 -14.12
C PHE A 87 3.12 5.69 -15.07
N PRO A 88 3.62 5.53 -16.30
CA PRO A 88 3.00 4.65 -17.31
C PRO A 88 2.97 3.18 -16.84
N GLU A 89 3.93 2.77 -16.03
CA GLU A 89 4.02 1.41 -15.49
C GLU A 89 2.80 1.05 -14.63
N ILE A 90 2.22 2.03 -13.93
CA ILE A 90 0.99 1.82 -13.14
C ILE A 90 -0.18 1.52 -14.06
N LYS A 91 -0.31 2.25 -15.18
CA LYS A 91 -1.36 2.02 -16.18
C LYS A 91 -1.20 0.65 -16.83
N GLU A 92 0.02 0.26 -17.14
CA GLU A 92 0.35 -1.05 -17.70
C GLU A 92 0.03 -2.17 -16.72
N TYR A 93 0.44 -2.04 -15.46
CA TYR A 93 0.08 -2.99 -14.39
C TYR A 93 -1.43 -3.18 -14.30
N MET A 94 -2.20 -2.09 -14.25
CA MET A 94 -3.66 -2.15 -14.14
C MET A 94 -4.29 -2.87 -15.35
N SER A 95 -3.90 -2.51 -16.58
CA SER A 95 -4.43 -3.10 -17.80
C SER A 95 -4.07 -4.58 -17.95
N THR A 96 -2.82 -4.93 -17.65
CA THR A 96 -2.33 -6.32 -17.71
C THR A 96 -3.00 -7.19 -16.66
N THR A 97 -3.17 -6.67 -15.43
CA THR A 97 -3.86 -7.38 -14.35
C THR A 97 -5.31 -7.69 -14.71
N ILE A 98 -6.06 -6.70 -15.24
CA ILE A 98 -7.45 -6.91 -15.70
C ILE A 98 -7.48 -7.94 -16.83
N LYS A 99 -6.62 -7.80 -17.84
CA LYS A 99 -6.57 -8.72 -19.00
C LYS A 99 -6.29 -10.16 -18.56
N THR A 100 -5.33 -10.34 -17.68
CA THR A 100 -4.99 -11.66 -17.13
C THR A 100 -6.14 -12.23 -16.30
N CYS A 101 -6.74 -11.40 -15.44
CA CYS A 101 -7.88 -11.80 -14.63
C CYS A 101 -9.08 -12.23 -15.48
N ARG A 102 -9.39 -11.51 -16.56
CA ARG A 102 -10.45 -11.89 -17.49
C ARG A 102 -10.23 -13.24 -18.16
N LYS A 103 -8.97 -13.59 -18.42
CA LYS A 103 -8.60 -14.87 -19.05
C LYS A 103 -8.69 -16.05 -18.08
N GLN A 104 -8.28 -15.89 -16.83
CA GLN A 104 -8.14 -16.99 -15.87
C GLN A 104 -9.15 -16.98 -14.72
N GLY A 105 -9.93 -15.90 -14.54
CA GLY A 105 -10.95 -15.77 -13.51
C GLY A 105 -10.44 -15.42 -12.11
N TYR A 106 -9.15 -15.21 -11.94
CA TYR A 106 -8.52 -14.86 -10.66
C TYR A 106 -7.29 -13.97 -10.85
N VAL A 107 -6.84 -13.37 -9.77
CA VAL A 107 -5.51 -12.75 -9.64
C VAL A 107 -4.73 -13.44 -8.54
N THR A 108 -3.41 -13.26 -8.52
CA THR A 108 -2.53 -13.79 -7.47
C THR A 108 -1.82 -12.67 -6.73
N ASN A 109 -1.63 -12.83 -5.43
CA ASN A 109 -0.72 -11.99 -4.68
C ASN A 109 0.75 -12.47 -4.85
N ILE A 110 1.72 -11.76 -4.24
CA ILE A 110 3.16 -12.08 -4.34
C ILE A 110 3.53 -13.45 -3.76
N PHE A 111 2.69 -14.01 -2.89
CA PHE A 111 2.86 -15.34 -2.28
C PHE A 111 2.13 -16.44 -3.06
N GLY A 112 1.59 -16.14 -4.26
CA GLY A 112 0.87 -17.11 -5.09
C GLY A 112 -0.57 -17.40 -4.65
N ARG A 113 -1.10 -16.74 -3.62
CA ARG A 113 -2.50 -16.90 -3.19
C ARG A 113 -3.43 -16.40 -4.28
N ARG A 114 -4.36 -17.25 -4.72
CA ARG A 114 -5.37 -16.93 -5.73
C ARG A 114 -6.58 -16.25 -5.11
N ILE A 115 -7.03 -15.17 -5.75
CA ILE A 115 -8.23 -14.42 -5.39
C ILE A 115 -9.16 -14.46 -6.60
N HIS A 116 -10.24 -15.24 -6.48
CA HIS A 116 -11.20 -15.44 -7.57
C HIS A 116 -12.16 -14.25 -7.72
N LEU A 117 -12.39 -13.82 -8.96
CA LEU A 117 -13.22 -12.68 -9.32
C LEU A 117 -14.28 -13.11 -10.35
N ARG A 118 -15.33 -13.78 -9.86
CA ARG A 118 -16.32 -14.45 -10.70
C ARG A 118 -17.09 -13.53 -11.66
N GLY A 119 -17.23 -12.23 -11.29
CA GLY A 119 -17.94 -11.24 -12.11
C GLY A 119 -17.03 -10.41 -13.03
N ILE A 120 -15.77 -10.79 -13.25
CA ILE A 120 -14.82 -10.01 -14.07
C ILE A 120 -15.24 -9.89 -15.54
N ASN A 121 -16.01 -10.84 -16.04
CA ASN A 121 -16.55 -10.88 -17.40
C ASN A 121 -18.08 -10.68 -17.42
N ASP A 122 -18.68 -10.16 -16.35
CA ASP A 122 -20.13 -9.95 -16.28
C ASP A 122 -20.61 -8.98 -17.37
N LYS A 123 -21.81 -9.23 -17.91
CA LYS A 123 -22.44 -8.35 -18.90
C LYS A 123 -22.84 -7.02 -18.29
N ASN A 124 -23.22 -7.00 -17.02
CA ASN A 124 -23.57 -5.79 -16.29
C ASN A 124 -22.29 -4.94 -16.07
N PHE A 125 -22.32 -3.73 -16.60
CA PHE A 125 -21.18 -2.80 -16.51
C PHE A 125 -20.78 -2.49 -15.06
N SER A 126 -21.76 -2.29 -14.16
CA SER A 126 -21.48 -1.96 -12.76
C SER A 126 -20.78 -3.10 -12.03
N VAL A 127 -21.23 -4.34 -12.24
CA VAL A 127 -20.60 -5.54 -11.67
C VAL A 127 -19.21 -5.71 -12.23
N ARG A 128 -19.05 -5.64 -13.54
CA ARG A 128 -17.74 -5.77 -14.20
C ARG A 128 -16.75 -4.71 -13.73
N SER A 129 -17.17 -3.45 -13.70
CA SER A 129 -16.30 -2.32 -13.26
C SER A 129 -15.88 -2.46 -11.79
N PHE A 130 -16.77 -2.96 -10.92
CA PHE A 130 -16.41 -3.28 -9.54
C PHE A 130 -15.36 -4.39 -9.47
N GLN A 131 -15.54 -5.46 -10.25
CA GLN A 131 -14.60 -6.58 -10.29
C GLN A 131 -13.24 -6.20 -10.90
N GLU A 132 -13.20 -5.29 -11.87
CA GLU A 132 -11.96 -4.75 -12.42
C GLU A 132 -11.15 -3.97 -11.37
N ARG A 133 -11.82 -3.13 -10.57
CA ARG A 133 -11.17 -2.45 -9.44
C ARG A 133 -10.68 -3.45 -8.38
N ALA A 134 -11.49 -4.45 -8.08
CA ALA A 134 -11.10 -5.52 -7.17
C ALA A 134 -9.88 -6.30 -7.71
N ALA A 135 -9.81 -6.58 -9.02
CA ALA A 135 -8.69 -7.26 -9.66
C ALA A 135 -7.38 -6.49 -9.49
N ILE A 136 -7.40 -5.17 -9.64
CA ILE A 136 -6.22 -4.32 -9.48
C ILE A 136 -5.75 -4.29 -8.02
N ASN A 137 -6.68 -4.25 -7.07
CA ASN A 137 -6.38 -4.05 -5.66
C ASN A 137 -6.08 -5.34 -4.91
N ALA A 138 -6.73 -6.45 -5.27
CA ALA A 138 -6.63 -7.70 -4.53
C ALA A 138 -5.20 -8.27 -4.42
N PRO A 139 -4.33 -8.21 -5.45
CA PRO A 139 -2.94 -8.64 -5.31
C PRO A 139 -2.19 -7.84 -4.25
N ILE A 140 -2.38 -6.52 -4.20
CA ILE A 140 -1.68 -5.62 -3.28
C ILE A 140 -2.19 -5.80 -1.86
N GLN A 141 -3.51 -5.75 -1.67
CA GLN A 141 -4.14 -5.92 -0.36
C GLN A 141 -3.90 -7.33 0.20
N GLY A 142 -3.99 -8.35 -0.67
CA GLY A 142 -3.70 -9.73 -0.28
C GLY A 142 -2.24 -9.95 0.10
N SER A 143 -1.30 -9.28 -0.59
CA SER A 143 0.13 -9.31 -0.23
C SER A 143 0.36 -8.66 1.13
N ALA A 144 -0.22 -7.48 1.37
CA ALA A 144 -0.12 -6.78 2.64
C ALA A 144 -0.67 -7.62 3.81
N ALA A 145 -1.80 -8.29 3.60
CA ALA A 145 -2.40 -9.18 4.61
C ALA A 145 -1.51 -10.40 4.91
N ASP A 146 -0.87 -10.98 3.89
CA ASP A 146 0.03 -12.11 4.10
C ASP A 146 1.36 -11.67 4.75
N ILE A 147 1.89 -10.48 4.43
CA ILE A 147 3.06 -9.90 5.11
C ILE A 147 2.82 -9.75 6.61
N ILE A 148 1.69 -9.12 6.99
CA ILE A 148 1.38 -8.94 8.41
C ILE A 148 1.20 -10.28 9.13
N ARG A 149 0.57 -11.25 8.47
CA ARG A 149 0.40 -12.62 9.02
C ARG A 149 1.74 -13.32 9.23
N LEU A 150 2.65 -13.25 8.26
CA LEU A 150 3.99 -13.81 8.39
C LEU A 150 4.78 -13.13 9.51
N ALA A 151 4.66 -11.81 9.63
CA ALA A 151 5.25 -11.07 10.73
C ALA A 151 4.70 -11.54 12.09
N MET A 152 3.37 -11.69 12.21
CA MET A 152 2.72 -12.20 13.44
C MET A 152 3.27 -13.57 13.83
N ILE A 153 3.31 -14.52 12.90
CA ILE A 153 3.82 -15.88 13.14
C ILE A 153 5.28 -15.85 13.61
N LYS A 154 6.10 -14.99 12.98
CA LYS A 154 7.52 -14.87 13.35
C LYS A 154 7.71 -14.25 14.73
N ILE A 155 6.95 -13.18 15.02
CA ILE A 155 7.00 -12.49 16.31
C ILE A 155 6.52 -13.42 17.41
N ASP A 156 5.40 -14.11 17.20
CA ASP A 156 4.81 -15.03 18.17
C ASP A 156 5.80 -16.09 18.64
N LYS A 157 6.47 -16.76 17.70
CA LYS A 157 7.54 -17.73 18.02
C LYS A 157 8.66 -17.14 18.87
N ILE A 158 9.13 -15.92 18.55
CA ILE A 158 10.22 -15.28 19.29
C ILE A 158 9.76 -14.87 20.70
N LEU A 159 8.53 -14.38 20.83
CA LEU A 159 7.99 -13.93 22.11
C LEU A 159 7.63 -15.10 23.03
N GLU A 160 7.15 -16.23 22.48
CA GLU A 160 6.87 -17.46 23.20
C GLU A 160 8.13 -18.00 23.90
N GLU A 161 9.26 -18.04 23.16
CA GLU A 161 10.55 -18.45 23.72
C GLU A 161 11.07 -17.50 24.80
N LYS A 162 10.84 -16.19 24.68
CA LYS A 162 11.40 -15.17 25.57
C LYS A 162 10.47 -14.75 26.71
N GLN A 163 9.16 -15.04 26.61
CA GLN A 163 8.11 -14.76 27.62
C GLN A 163 8.09 -13.30 28.15
N ASN A 164 8.47 -12.33 27.33
CA ASN A 164 8.65 -10.93 27.75
C ASN A 164 7.61 -9.94 27.18
N ALA A 165 6.72 -10.42 26.32
CA ALA A 165 5.60 -9.66 25.77
C ALA A 165 4.50 -10.59 25.26
N LYS A 166 3.28 -10.04 25.10
CA LYS A 166 2.13 -10.73 24.50
C LYS A 166 1.60 -9.92 23.33
N MET A 167 1.33 -10.59 22.21
CA MET A 167 0.58 -10.01 21.11
C MET A 167 -0.90 -10.01 21.50
N LEU A 168 -1.56 -8.86 21.51
CA LEU A 168 -2.94 -8.72 21.94
C LEU A 168 -3.91 -8.75 20.77
N LEU A 169 -3.69 -7.90 19.74
CA LEU A 169 -4.55 -7.84 18.58
C LEU A 169 -3.87 -7.25 17.36
N GLN A 170 -4.52 -7.45 16.21
CA GLN A 170 -4.21 -6.82 14.93
C GLN A 170 -5.35 -5.88 14.57
N ILE A 171 -5.02 -4.64 14.18
CA ILE A 171 -5.97 -3.66 13.65
C ILE A 171 -5.41 -3.14 12.34
N HIS A 172 -6.06 -3.48 11.22
CA HIS A 172 -5.57 -3.17 9.86
C HIS A 172 -4.12 -3.65 9.63
N ASP A 173 -3.18 -2.72 9.57
CA ASP A 173 -1.73 -2.94 9.40
C ASP A 173 -0.92 -2.66 10.68
N GLU A 174 -1.59 -2.56 11.82
CA GLU A 174 -0.99 -2.39 13.15
C GLU A 174 -1.08 -3.67 13.97
N LEU A 175 -0.06 -3.91 14.80
CA LEU A 175 -0.02 -4.96 15.81
C LEU A 175 0.15 -4.33 17.18
N ILE A 176 -0.69 -4.75 18.14
CA ILE A 176 -0.65 -4.25 19.51
C ILE A 176 -0.10 -5.33 20.43
N PHE A 177 0.85 -4.92 21.27
CA PHE A 177 1.54 -5.78 22.20
C PHE A 177 1.45 -5.21 23.61
N GLU A 178 1.45 -6.10 24.60
CA GLU A 178 1.64 -5.77 26.00
C GLU A 178 2.99 -6.31 26.46
N CYS A 179 3.76 -5.50 27.15
CA CYS A 179 5.02 -5.93 27.74
C CYS A 179 5.29 -5.25 29.09
N VAL A 180 6.14 -5.86 29.90
CA VAL A 180 6.62 -5.22 31.11
C VAL A 180 7.54 -4.06 30.77
N LYS A 181 7.33 -2.89 31.40
CA LYS A 181 8.03 -1.64 31.08
C LYS A 181 9.56 -1.77 31.00
N LYS A 182 10.17 -2.57 31.89
CA LYS A 182 11.63 -2.84 31.86
C LYS A 182 12.11 -3.53 30.58
N ASN A 183 11.22 -4.22 29.85
CA ASN A 183 11.53 -4.97 28.63
C ASN A 183 11.20 -4.18 27.35
N GLU A 184 10.63 -2.97 27.47
CA GLU A 184 10.09 -2.20 26.34
C GLU A 184 11.09 -2.04 25.18
N ALA A 185 12.32 -1.58 25.47
CA ALA A 185 13.33 -1.35 24.44
C ALA A 185 13.72 -2.64 23.69
N THR A 186 13.85 -3.75 24.43
CA THR A 186 14.17 -5.07 23.86
C THR A 186 13.03 -5.58 22.99
N VAL A 187 11.79 -5.48 23.47
CA VAL A 187 10.58 -5.91 22.76
C VAL A 187 10.37 -5.09 21.49
N LYS A 188 10.53 -3.76 21.55
CA LYS A 188 10.48 -2.88 20.36
C LYS A 188 11.47 -3.33 19.28
N LYS A 189 12.72 -3.63 19.68
CA LYS A 189 13.73 -4.10 18.74
C LYS A 189 13.35 -5.43 18.10
N ILE A 190 12.92 -6.41 18.92
CA ILE A 190 12.49 -7.74 18.43
C ILE A 190 11.36 -7.61 17.41
N ILE A 191 10.33 -6.83 17.73
CA ILE A 191 9.16 -6.63 16.87
C ILE A 191 9.59 -5.98 15.57
N LYS A 192 10.37 -4.89 15.64
CA LYS A 192 10.84 -4.18 14.45
C LYS A 192 11.65 -5.08 13.53
N ASP A 193 12.64 -5.78 14.09
CA ASP A 193 13.52 -6.67 13.32
C ASP A 193 12.73 -7.81 12.68
N ALA A 194 11.79 -8.40 13.41
CA ALA A 194 10.93 -9.46 12.88
C ALA A 194 10.02 -8.97 11.76
N MET A 195 9.36 -7.81 11.92
CA MET A 195 8.49 -7.23 10.88
C MET A 195 9.28 -6.83 9.62
N VAL A 196 10.41 -6.18 9.78
CA VAL A 196 11.26 -5.78 8.63
C VAL A 196 11.79 -7.00 7.90
N SER A 197 12.17 -8.05 8.62
CA SER A 197 12.75 -9.27 8.03
C SER A 197 11.80 -10.05 7.13
N VAL A 198 10.48 -9.81 7.20
CA VAL A 198 9.50 -10.44 6.29
C VAL A 198 9.63 -9.93 4.86
N SER A 199 10.24 -8.73 4.66
CA SER A 199 10.52 -8.18 3.34
C SER A 199 11.52 -9.00 2.51
N SER A 200 12.29 -9.86 3.16
CA SER A 200 13.31 -10.72 2.54
C SER A 200 12.97 -12.21 2.75
N SER A 201 11.71 -12.58 2.54
CA SER A 201 11.26 -13.98 2.66
C SER A 201 11.65 -14.80 1.42
N ASP A 202 11.71 -16.13 1.56
CA ASP A 202 12.03 -17.07 0.47
C ASP A 202 11.04 -16.99 -0.71
N HIS A 203 9.88 -16.37 -0.50
CA HIS A 203 8.82 -16.28 -1.51
C HIS A 203 8.85 -14.98 -2.32
N HIS A 204 9.38 -13.90 -1.77
CA HIS A 204 9.47 -12.61 -2.46
C HIS A 204 10.48 -11.69 -1.75
N MET A 205 11.37 -11.10 -2.54
CA MET A 205 12.29 -10.07 -2.06
C MET A 205 11.79 -8.70 -2.53
N PHE A 206 11.33 -7.89 -1.59
CA PHE A 206 10.95 -6.52 -1.90
C PHE A 206 12.18 -5.69 -2.28
N SER A 207 12.08 -4.97 -3.39
CA SER A 207 13.16 -4.06 -3.83
C SER A 207 13.17 -2.75 -3.02
N ILE A 208 12.12 -2.52 -2.23
CA ILE A 208 11.95 -1.37 -1.34
C ILE A 208 11.89 -1.88 0.10
N PRO A 209 12.69 -1.35 1.04
CA PRO A 209 12.64 -1.77 2.43
C PRO A 209 11.28 -1.45 3.07
N LEU A 210 10.75 -2.40 3.83
CA LEU A 210 9.59 -2.15 4.67
C LEU A 210 10.00 -1.28 5.85
N GLU A 211 9.25 -0.23 6.11
CA GLU A 211 9.41 0.62 7.29
C GLU A 211 8.34 0.27 8.33
N VAL A 212 8.77 0.18 9.57
CA VAL A 212 7.91 -0.09 10.72
C VAL A 212 8.10 1.06 11.72
N SER A 213 7.00 1.76 12.01
CA SER A 213 6.93 2.72 13.11
C SER A 213 6.51 1.98 14.37
N ILE A 214 7.15 2.28 15.50
CA ILE A 214 6.82 1.67 16.78
C ILE A 214 6.72 2.76 17.83
N ASN A 215 5.56 2.87 18.42
CA ASN A 215 5.29 3.75 19.54
C ASN A 215 4.99 2.93 20.80
N SER A 216 4.92 3.57 21.94
CA SER A 216 4.51 2.96 23.20
C SER A 216 3.83 3.99 24.10
N GLY A 217 2.95 3.52 24.94
CA GLY A 217 2.20 4.29 25.92
C GLY A 217 1.67 3.37 27.02
N ASN A 218 1.03 3.95 28.03
CA ASN A 218 0.37 3.17 29.08
C ASN A 218 -0.96 2.55 28.61
N ASN A 219 -1.46 3.02 27.48
CA ASN A 219 -2.65 2.50 26.81
C ASN A 219 -2.51 2.74 25.29
N TRP A 220 -3.42 2.13 24.50
CA TRP A 220 -3.39 2.23 23.05
C TRP A 220 -3.52 3.66 22.52
N GLY A 221 -4.37 4.49 23.15
CA GLY A 221 -4.55 5.88 22.73
C GLY A 221 -3.30 6.75 22.87
N GLU A 222 -2.40 6.43 23.83
CA GLU A 222 -1.11 7.09 23.98
C GLU A 222 -0.06 6.56 22.98
N ALA A 223 -0.19 5.30 22.56
CA ALA A 223 0.74 4.64 21.67
C ALA A 223 0.43 4.88 20.17
N HIS A 224 -0.79 5.36 19.83
CA HIS A 224 -1.27 5.51 18.44
C HIS A 224 -0.89 6.84 17.79
#